data_4882b80cfebe144ffacc880ac79992e2
#
_entry.id   4882b80cfebe144ffacc880ac79992e2
#
_cell.length_a   1.000
_cell.length_b   1.000
_cell.length_c   1.000
_cell.angle_alpha   90.00
_cell.angle_beta   90.00
_cell.angle_gamma   90.00
#
_symmetry.space_group_name_H-M   'P 1'
#
loop_
_entity.id
_entity.type
_entity.pdbx_description
1 polymer ?
#
loop_
_entity_poly.entity_id
_entity_poly.type
_entity_poly.pdbx_seq_one_letter_code
_entity_poly.pdbx_strand_id
1 'polypeptide(L)'
;YFTDVEVSTTGVVYATCSDDGTQKGIWRSDTGTAFTNILPVGFPTVYNRIVSGINPNNENEVYFLANTPGFGKVTYNYLGTPEWNSLWKYTYVSGSGAGAGGTWQDLSINLPATGGMFDKWNVQGSYDMVVRVKPGSSNTVYIGGTNLYRSTSGFQDSTSTTFIGGYEQFSA
;
A
#
# COMPACT_ATOMS: atom_id res chain seq x y z
N TYR A 1 14.52 -2.95 -8.45
CA TYR A 1 14.37 -1.56 -8.94
C TYR A 1 13.65 -0.72 -7.88
N PHE A 2 13.94 0.59 -7.84
CA PHE A 2 13.13 1.52 -7.04
C PHE A 2 11.72 1.60 -7.61
N THR A 3 10.73 1.58 -6.72
CA THR A 3 9.31 1.58 -7.12
C THR A 3 8.54 2.80 -6.61
N ASP A 4 8.98 3.39 -5.50
CA ASP A 4 8.39 4.63 -4.97
C ASP A 4 9.31 5.30 -3.94
N VAL A 5 9.08 6.59 -3.69
CA VAL A 5 9.72 7.38 -2.63
C VAL A 5 8.76 8.41 -2.07
N GLU A 6 8.67 8.49 -0.76
CA GLU A 6 7.93 9.51 -0.02
C GLU A 6 8.84 10.19 1.00
N VAL A 7 8.64 11.48 1.19
CA VAL A 7 9.43 12.27 2.15
C VAL A 7 8.47 13.00 3.09
N SER A 8 8.68 12.82 4.39
CA SER A 8 7.90 13.52 5.42
C SER A 8 8.26 15.01 5.49
N THR A 9 7.44 15.81 6.15
CA THR A 9 7.74 17.25 6.39
C THR A 9 8.99 17.46 7.24
N THR A 10 9.37 16.45 8.03
CA THR A 10 10.58 16.45 8.87
C THR A 10 11.82 15.91 8.16
N GLY A 11 11.70 15.51 6.89
CA GLY A 11 12.81 15.01 6.09
C GLY A 11 13.08 13.50 6.20
N VAL A 12 12.23 12.75 6.91
CA VAL A 12 12.32 11.29 6.92
C VAL A 12 11.93 10.76 5.55
N VAL A 13 12.75 9.88 4.98
CA VAL A 13 12.56 9.30 3.65
C VAL A 13 12.15 7.85 3.78
N TYR A 14 11.09 7.47 3.07
CA TYR A 14 10.70 6.09 2.82
C TYR A 14 10.92 5.77 1.35
N ALA A 15 11.62 4.68 1.06
CA ALA A 15 11.88 4.22 -0.29
C ALA A 15 11.50 2.75 -0.44
N THR A 16 10.95 2.38 -1.57
CA THR A 16 10.55 1.01 -1.85
C THR A 16 11.26 0.45 -3.07
N CYS A 17 11.60 -0.83 -3.02
CA CYS A 17 12.23 -1.55 -4.11
C CYS A 17 11.47 -2.85 -4.38
N SER A 18 11.39 -3.27 -5.65
CA SER A 18 10.86 -4.58 -6.04
C SER A 18 11.80 -5.72 -5.61
N ASP A 19 11.34 -6.96 -5.78
CA ASP A 19 12.15 -8.14 -5.44
C ASP A 19 13.19 -8.53 -6.50
N ASP A 20 13.22 -7.84 -7.64
CA ASP A 20 14.11 -8.15 -8.78
C ASP A 20 15.57 -7.79 -8.56
N GLY A 21 15.87 -6.88 -7.62
CA GLY A 21 17.21 -6.34 -7.42
C GLY A 21 17.95 -6.92 -6.22
N THR A 22 19.16 -6.43 -6.01
CA THR A 22 19.96 -6.74 -4.80
C THR A 22 19.43 -5.98 -3.57
N GLN A 23 18.93 -4.78 -3.77
CA GLN A 23 18.25 -3.99 -2.74
C GLN A 23 16.74 -4.21 -2.89
N LYS A 24 16.15 -4.86 -1.89
CA LYS A 24 14.75 -5.30 -1.91
C LYS A 24 13.98 -4.71 -0.74
N GLY A 25 12.67 -4.53 -0.89
CA GLY A 25 11.76 -4.24 0.21
C GLY A 25 11.53 -2.77 0.50
N ILE A 26 11.31 -2.47 1.77
CA ILE A 26 10.91 -1.16 2.26
C ILE A 26 12.03 -0.60 3.13
N TRP A 27 12.45 0.61 2.83
CA TRP A 27 13.61 1.26 3.43
C TRP A 27 13.21 2.59 4.06
N ARG A 28 13.79 2.89 5.21
CA ARG A 28 13.59 4.15 5.93
C ARG A 28 14.93 4.83 6.22
N SER A 29 14.96 6.16 6.13
CA SER A 29 16.11 6.98 6.49
C SER A 29 15.66 8.25 7.19
N ASP A 30 16.32 8.61 8.29
CA ASP A 30 16.11 9.90 8.98
C ASP A 30 16.81 11.07 8.28
N THR A 31 17.82 10.76 7.45
CA THR A 31 18.74 11.77 6.89
C THR A 31 18.75 11.82 5.36
N GLY A 32 18.11 10.85 4.70
CA GLY A 32 18.17 10.66 3.25
C GLY A 32 19.51 10.06 2.75
N THR A 33 20.44 9.75 3.63
CA THR A 33 21.77 9.22 3.25
C THR A 33 22.04 7.80 3.73
N ALA A 34 21.59 7.44 4.93
CA ALA A 34 21.71 6.09 5.48
C ALA A 34 20.32 5.45 5.58
N PHE A 35 20.12 4.34 4.90
CA PHE A 35 18.85 3.63 4.84
C PHE A 35 18.89 2.33 5.63
N THR A 36 17.83 2.07 6.39
CA THR A 36 17.60 0.82 7.10
C THR A 36 16.42 0.10 6.46
N ASN A 37 16.57 -1.19 6.20
CA ASN A 37 15.46 -2.02 5.73
C ASN A 37 14.49 -2.25 6.90
N ILE A 38 13.22 -1.88 6.70
CA ILE A 38 12.16 -1.99 7.70
C ILE A 38 11.09 -3.02 7.31
N LEU A 39 11.34 -3.85 6.30
CA LEU A 39 10.39 -4.85 5.80
C LEU A 39 9.91 -5.74 6.96
N PRO A 40 8.58 -5.97 7.13
CA PRO A 40 8.07 -6.76 8.24
C PRO A 40 8.37 -8.24 8.08
N VAL A 41 8.51 -8.93 9.21
CA VAL A 41 8.48 -10.39 9.22
C VAL A 41 7.13 -10.86 8.68
N GLY A 42 7.15 -11.81 7.74
CA GLY A 42 5.93 -12.31 7.09
C GLY A 42 5.51 -11.54 5.83
N PHE A 43 6.24 -10.49 5.44
CA PHE A 43 6.05 -9.92 4.11
C PHE A 43 6.40 -10.98 3.04
N PRO A 44 5.63 -11.08 1.94
CA PRO A 44 5.89 -12.09 0.91
C PRO A 44 7.28 -11.92 0.28
N THR A 45 7.87 -13.01 -0.14
CA THR A 45 9.20 -13.00 -0.78
C THR A 45 9.13 -12.67 -2.26
N VAL A 46 7.94 -12.82 -2.88
CA VAL A 46 7.68 -12.48 -4.28
C VAL A 46 6.76 -11.26 -4.30
N TYR A 47 7.23 -10.18 -4.84
CA TYR A 47 6.46 -8.94 -4.99
C TYR A 47 7.06 -8.07 -6.10
N ASN A 48 6.21 -7.31 -6.74
CA ASN A 48 6.60 -6.40 -7.79
C ASN A 48 6.74 -4.97 -7.22
N ARG A 49 5.85 -4.08 -7.62
CA ARG A 49 5.83 -2.69 -7.18
C ARG A 49 5.22 -2.57 -5.77
N ILE A 50 5.84 -1.71 -4.97
CA ILE A 50 5.30 -1.21 -3.71
C ILE A 50 5.18 0.30 -3.84
N VAL A 51 4.02 0.87 -3.50
CA VAL A 51 3.82 2.31 -3.38
C VAL A 51 3.51 2.67 -1.93
N SER A 52 3.87 3.87 -1.54
CA SER A 52 3.77 4.36 -0.17
C SER A 52 2.87 5.58 -0.06
N GLY A 53 2.34 5.82 1.13
CA GLY A 53 1.57 7.01 1.46
C GLY A 53 1.74 7.36 2.93
N ILE A 54 2.48 8.42 3.23
CA ILE A 54 2.64 8.95 4.59
C ILE A 54 1.31 9.54 5.06
N ASN A 55 0.96 9.28 6.32
CA ASN A 55 -0.18 9.92 6.95
C ASN A 55 0.19 11.38 7.32
N PRO A 56 -0.34 12.39 6.64
CA PRO A 56 0.03 13.78 6.89
C PRO A 56 -0.46 14.33 8.25
N ASN A 57 -1.31 13.56 8.95
CA ASN A 57 -1.80 13.93 10.28
C ASN A 57 -0.96 13.29 11.39
N ASN A 58 -0.18 12.26 11.06
CA ASN A 58 0.78 11.58 11.94
C ASN A 58 1.84 10.90 11.07
N GLU A 59 2.93 11.59 10.76
CA GLU A 59 3.98 11.12 9.85
C GLU A 59 4.77 9.90 10.35
N ASN A 60 4.52 9.44 11.57
CA ASN A 60 4.99 8.14 12.04
C ASN A 60 4.22 6.96 11.44
N GLU A 61 3.08 7.22 10.79
CA GLU A 61 2.27 6.21 10.14
C GLU A 61 2.42 6.28 8.62
N VAL A 62 2.72 5.13 8.00
CA VAL A 62 2.87 5.02 6.54
C VAL A 62 2.12 3.79 6.06
N TYR A 63 1.36 3.94 4.99
CA TYR A 63 0.72 2.84 4.29
C TYR A 63 1.59 2.40 3.11
N PHE A 64 1.68 1.09 2.90
CA PHE A 64 2.37 0.47 1.78
C PHE A 64 1.39 -0.45 1.06
N LEU A 65 1.12 -0.14 -0.21
CA LEU A 65 0.31 -0.97 -1.09
C LEU A 65 1.26 -1.69 -2.05
N ALA A 66 1.19 -3.01 -2.09
CA ALA A 66 2.11 -3.84 -2.87
C ALA A 66 1.36 -4.82 -3.77
N ASN A 67 1.88 -5.04 -4.98
CA ASN A 67 1.50 -6.18 -5.79
C ASN A 67 2.33 -7.38 -5.36
N THR A 68 1.66 -8.43 -4.86
CA THR A 68 2.28 -9.54 -4.13
C THR A 68 1.75 -10.88 -4.63
N PRO A 69 2.23 -11.38 -5.78
CA PRO A 69 1.74 -12.62 -6.39
C PRO A 69 1.67 -13.78 -5.40
N GLY A 70 0.47 -14.33 -5.23
CA GLY A 70 0.21 -15.45 -4.31
C GLY A 70 0.00 -15.08 -2.85
N PHE A 71 0.01 -13.79 -2.48
CA PHE A 71 -0.18 -13.34 -1.10
C PHE A 71 -1.13 -12.14 -1.00
N GLY A 72 -1.91 -12.08 0.09
CA GLY A 72 -2.84 -10.99 0.40
C GLY A 72 -4.22 -11.20 -0.20
N LYS A 73 -4.81 -10.17 -0.81
CA LYS A 73 -6.14 -10.22 -1.41
C LYS A 73 -6.06 -10.49 -2.90
N VAL A 74 -6.74 -11.52 -3.36
CA VAL A 74 -6.90 -11.79 -4.79
C VAL A 74 -8.02 -10.91 -5.36
N THR A 75 -7.75 -10.31 -6.51
CA THR A 75 -8.70 -9.64 -7.39
C THR A 75 -8.59 -10.22 -8.78
N TYR A 76 -9.52 -9.88 -9.67
CA TYR A 76 -9.50 -10.42 -11.03
C TYR A 76 -9.65 -9.26 -12.01
N ASN A 77 -8.82 -9.24 -13.04
CA ASN A 77 -8.96 -8.30 -14.12
C ASN A 77 -10.14 -8.68 -15.05
N TYR A 78 -10.48 -7.82 -15.99
CA TYR A 78 -11.61 -8.03 -16.93
C TYR A 78 -11.48 -9.30 -17.79
N LEU A 79 -10.28 -9.87 -17.91
CA LEU A 79 -10.02 -11.15 -18.57
C LEU A 79 -10.18 -12.35 -17.62
N GLY A 80 -10.50 -12.12 -16.34
CA GLY A 80 -10.56 -13.16 -15.32
C GLY A 80 -9.21 -13.63 -14.81
N THR A 81 -8.12 -12.90 -15.10
CA THR A 81 -6.79 -13.23 -14.60
C THR A 81 -6.65 -12.78 -13.15
N PRO A 82 -6.23 -13.66 -12.23
CA PRO A 82 -6.04 -13.29 -10.82
C PRO A 82 -4.84 -12.36 -10.64
N GLU A 83 -5.02 -11.38 -9.78
CA GLU A 83 -4.00 -10.47 -9.30
C GLU A 83 -4.01 -10.44 -7.78
N TRP A 84 -2.85 -10.47 -7.15
CA TRP A 84 -2.72 -10.51 -5.71
C TRP A 84 -2.07 -9.22 -5.21
N ASN A 85 -2.69 -8.63 -4.20
CA ASN A 85 -2.23 -7.37 -3.64
C ASN A 85 -2.29 -7.40 -2.13
N SER A 86 -1.37 -6.68 -1.49
CA SER A 86 -1.32 -6.53 -0.04
C SER A 86 -1.25 -5.07 0.36
N LEU A 87 -1.85 -4.77 1.50
CA LEU A 87 -1.83 -3.45 2.12
C LEU A 87 -1.29 -3.58 3.53
N TRP A 88 -0.28 -2.78 3.84
CA TRP A 88 0.40 -2.79 5.12
C TRP A 88 0.42 -1.40 5.73
N LYS A 89 0.18 -1.31 7.03
CA LYS A 89 0.37 -0.09 7.80
C LYS A 89 1.59 -0.24 8.69
N TYR A 90 2.55 0.64 8.52
CA TYR A 90 3.72 0.81 9.38
C TYR A 90 3.47 1.94 10.37
N THR A 91 3.92 1.76 11.61
CA THR A 91 3.99 2.82 12.62
C THR A 91 5.39 2.85 13.22
N TYR A 92 6.09 3.95 13.00
CA TYR A 92 7.40 4.19 13.61
C TYR A 92 7.28 4.36 15.13
N VAL A 93 8.19 3.74 15.88
CA VAL A 93 8.25 3.79 17.33
C VAL A 93 9.55 4.45 17.78
N SER A 94 10.70 3.97 17.32
CA SER A 94 12.01 4.50 17.77
C SER A 94 13.16 4.05 16.88
N GLY A 95 14.33 4.68 17.08
CA GLY A 95 15.60 4.28 16.47
C GLY A 95 15.57 4.29 14.95
N SER A 96 16.09 3.26 14.32
CA SER A 96 16.08 3.15 12.85
C SER A 96 14.69 2.80 12.27
N GLY A 97 13.73 2.43 13.12
CA GLY A 97 12.41 1.97 12.70
C GLY A 97 12.33 0.48 12.36
N ALA A 98 13.44 -0.26 12.40
CA ALA A 98 13.44 -1.70 12.13
C ALA A 98 13.19 -2.53 13.41
N GLY A 99 12.69 -3.74 13.25
CA GLY A 99 12.38 -4.65 14.36
C GLY A 99 11.44 -4.00 15.39
N ALA A 100 11.84 -3.92 16.65
CA ALA A 100 11.07 -3.27 17.70
C ALA A 100 10.98 -1.74 17.56
N GLY A 101 11.73 -1.14 16.64
CA GLY A 101 11.66 0.28 16.32
C GLY A 101 10.47 0.68 15.45
N GLY A 102 9.68 -0.28 14.98
CA GLY A 102 8.45 -0.07 14.26
C GLY A 102 7.45 -1.20 14.47
N THR A 103 6.18 -0.92 14.24
CA THR A 103 5.12 -1.93 14.25
C THR A 103 4.45 -2.01 12.90
N TRP A 104 3.99 -3.20 12.55
CA TRP A 104 3.35 -3.49 11.28
C TRP A 104 1.98 -4.11 11.48
N GLN A 105 1.04 -3.75 10.61
CA GLN A 105 -0.27 -4.34 10.53
C GLN A 105 -0.57 -4.73 9.08
N ASP A 106 -0.90 -6.01 8.87
CA ASP A 106 -1.41 -6.49 7.58
C ASP A 106 -2.91 -6.18 7.47
N LEU A 107 -3.26 -5.38 6.48
CA LEU A 107 -4.63 -4.92 6.18
C LEU A 107 -5.16 -5.53 4.88
N SER A 108 -4.42 -6.44 4.28
CA SER A 108 -4.65 -6.97 2.94
C SER A 108 -6.04 -7.56 2.76
N ILE A 109 -6.57 -8.25 3.78
CA ILE A 109 -7.89 -8.91 3.70
C ILE A 109 -9.03 -7.91 3.47
N ASN A 110 -8.85 -6.65 3.85
CA ASN A 110 -9.84 -5.59 3.75
C ASN A 110 -9.79 -4.80 2.42
N LEU A 111 -8.87 -5.15 1.52
CA LEU A 111 -8.83 -4.59 0.18
C LEU A 111 -10.13 -4.93 -0.58
N PRO A 112 -10.67 -4.03 -1.42
CA PRO A 112 -11.84 -4.30 -2.23
C PRO A 112 -11.53 -5.38 -3.28
N ALA A 113 -12.32 -6.44 -3.30
CA ALA A 113 -12.12 -7.59 -4.19
C ALA A 113 -13.42 -8.14 -4.76
N THR A 114 -14.56 -7.51 -4.45
CA THR A 114 -15.86 -8.01 -4.87
C THR A 114 -16.18 -7.58 -6.29
N GLY A 115 -16.45 -8.58 -7.13
CA GLY A 115 -16.64 -8.45 -8.55
C GLY A 115 -17.87 -7.66 -9.01
N GLY A 116 -17.69 -6.92 -10.06
CA GLY A 116 -18.66 -6.51 -11.05
C GLY A 116 -18.27 -7.16 -12.38
N MET A 117 -18.90 -6.73 -13.47
CA MET A 117 -18.59 -7.20 -14.84
C MET A 117 -17.19 -6.73 -15.29
N PHE A 118 -16.62 -5.74 -14.63
CA PHE A 118 -15.28 -5.24 -14.81
C PHE A 118 -14.58 -5.17 -13.43
N ASP A 119 -13.27 -5.05 -13.41
CA ASP A 119 -12.47 -4.96 -12.22
C ASP A 119 -13.01 -3.95 -11.23
N LYS A 120 -13.43 -4.36 -10.05
CA LYS A 120 -13.76 -3.39 -9.02
C LYS A 120 -12.52 -2.67 -8.54
N TRP A 121 -11.44 -3.40 -8.35
CA TRP A 121 -10.14 -2.88 -8.05
C TRP A 121 -9.07 -3.84 -8.56
N ASN A 122 -8.12 -3.33 -9.31
CA ASN A 122 -7.04 -4.09 -9.95
C ASN A 122 -5.87 -3.15 -10.20
N VAL A 123 -4.65 -3.61 -10.12
CA VAL A 123 -3.45 -2.78 -10.28
C VAL A 123 -2.75 -2.99 -11.63
N GLN A 124 -3.36 -3.73 -12.53
CA GLN A 124 -2.85 -4.02 -13.89
C GLN A 124 -1.39 -4.51 -13.88
N GLY A 125 -1.12 -5.58 -13.12
CA GLY A 125 0.22 -6.12 -13.00
C GLY A 125 1.21 -5.16 -12.35
N SER A 126 0.76 -4.33 -11.39
CA SER A 126 1.51 -3.30 -10.67
C SER A 126 1.69 -1.96 -11.41
N TYR A 127 1.01 -1.74 -12.51
CA TYR A 127 1.12 -0.47 -13.26
C TYR A 127 0.35 0.67 -12.57
N ASP A 128 -0.92 0.45 -12.28
CA ASP A 128 -1.81 1.43 -11.65
C ASP A 128 -1.84 1.23 -10.14
N MET A 129 -1.05 1.99 -9.40
CA MET A 129 -1.03 1.89 -7.94
C MET A 129 -0.89 3.27 -7.29
N VAL A 130 -1.76 3.53 -6.32
CA VAL A 130 -1.63 4.69 -5.44
C VAL A 130 -2.22 4.37 -4.07
N VAL A 131 -1.61 4.90 -3.01
CA VAL A 131 -2.19 4.95 -1.66
C VAL A 131 -1.96 6.34 -1.08
N ARG A 132 -3.01 6.95 -0.49
CA ARG A 132 -2.90 8.29 0.12
C ARG A 132 -3.80 8.39 1.34
N VAL A 133 -3.34 9.07 2.36
CA VAL A 133 -4.11 9.41 3.55
C VAL A 133 -4.61 10.85 3.44
N LYS A 134 -5.87 11.06 3.77
CA LYS A 134 -6.51 12.38 3.68
C LYS A 134 -5.95 13.34 4.74
N PRO A 135 -5.51 14.55 4.35
CA PRO A 135 -5.23 15.60 5.32
C PRO A 135 -6.45 15.91 6.19
N GLY A 136 -6.24 16.03 7.50
CA GLY A 136 -7.31 16.26 8.47
C GLY A 136 -8.11 15.01 8.89
N SER A 137 -7.75 13.81 8.40
CA SER A 137 -8.42 12.55 8.78
C SER A 137 -7.52 11.34 8.60
N SER A 138 -6.85 10.91 9.67
CA SER A 138 -5.91 9.76 9.65
C SER A 138 -6.55 8.43 9.23
N ASN A 139 -7.86 8.26 9.45
CA ASN A 139 -8.58 7.05 9.10
C ASN A 139 -9.18 7.07 7.69
N THR A 140 -9.10 8.20 6.99
CA THR A 140 -9.57 8.27 5.60
C THR A 140 -8.40 7.99 4.67
N VAL A 141 -8.39 6.81 4.07
CA VAL A 141 -7.33 6.33 3.18
C VAL A 141 -7.91 6.02 1.81
N TYR A 142 -7.24 6.48 0.78
CA TYR A 142 -7.56 6.22 -0.62
C TYR A 142 -6.58 5.22 -1.19
N ILE A 143 -7.08 4.27 -1.95
CA ILE A 143 -6.28 3.38 -2.80
C ILE A 143 -6.79 3.47 -4.24
N GLY A 144 -5.87 3.48 -5.18
CA GLY A 144 -6.16 3.46 -6.61
C GLY A 144 -5.48 2.30 -7.30
N GLY A 145 -6.14 1.85 -8.31
CA GLY A 145 -5.73 0.98 -9.37
C GLY A 145 -6.52 1.42 -10.59
N THR A 146 -7.12 0.48 -11.35
CA THR A 146 -8.11 0.80 -12.37
C THR A 146 -9.30 1.59 -11.82
N ASN A 147 -9.60 1.37 -10.55
CA ASN A 147 -10.67 2.05 -9.81
C ASN A 147 -10.13 2.66 -8.52
N LEU A 148 -10.77 3.76 -8.09
CA LEU A 148 -10.43 4.48 -6.87
C LEU A 148 -11.42 4.15 -5.76
N TYR A 149 -10.89 3.77 -4.61
CA TYR A 149 -11.64 3.47 -3.39
C TYR A 149 -11.19 4.34 -2.23
N ARG A 150 -12.12 4.59 -1.33
CA ARG A 150 -11.89 5.28 -0.05
C ARG A 150 -12.32 4.38 1.10
N SER A 151 -11.45 4.14 2.05
CA SER A 151 -11.81 3.64 3.37
C SER A 151 -11.93 4.79 4.36
N THR A 152 -12.89 4.71 5.28
CA THR A 152 -13.03 5.66 6.41
C THR A 152 -12.58 5.05 7.74
N SER A 153 -12.11 3.80 7.74
CA SER A 153 -11.54 3.10 8.90
C SER A 153 -10.03 2.87 8.78
N GLY A 154 -9.35 3.43 7.75
CA GLY A 154 -7.95 3.09 7.46
C GLY A 154 -7.76 1.64 7.02
N PHE A 155 -8.76 1.05 6.40
CA PHE A 155 -8.81 -0.37 6.03
C PHE A 155 -8.76 -1.34 7.23
N GLN A 156 -9.18 -0.92 8.43
CA GLN A 156 -9.33 -1.83 9.57
C GLN A 156 -10.48 -2.83 9.37
N ASP A 157 -11.42 -2.50 8.50
CA ASP A 157 -12.52 -3.35 8.04
C ASP A 157 -12.81 -3.09 6.56
N SER A 158 -13.50 -4.02 5.92
CA SER A 158 -13.92 -3.91 4.52
C SER A 158 -15.24 -3.16 4.33
N THR A 159 -16.06 -3.02 5.37
CA THR A 159 -17.41 -2.43 5.29
C THR A 159 -17.38 -0.92 5.19
N SER A 160 -16.31 -0.29 5.67
CA SER A 160 -16.08 1.16 5.60
C SER A 160 -15.44 1.61 4.28
N THR A 161 -15.40 0.73 3.27
CA THR A 161 -14.77 1.02 1.97
C THR A 161 -15.83 1.35 0.93
N THR A 162 -15.62 2.46 0.22
CA THR A 162 -16.55 2.99 -0.77
C THR A 162 -15.84 3.20 -2.12
N PHE A 163 -16.46 2.79 -3.21
CA PHE A 163 -16.06 3.14 -4.57
C PHE A 163 -16.23 4.65 -4.81
N ILE A 164 -15.25 5.27 -5.45
CA ILE A 164 -15.24 6.72 -5.73
C ILE A 164 -15.35 7.01 -7.23
N GLY A 165 -14.69 6.19 -8.06
CA GLY A 165 -14.68 6.36 -9.50
C GLY A 165 -13.68 5.45 -10.17
N GLY A 166 -13.65 5.47 -11.49
CA GLY A 166 -12.75 4.67 -12.31
C GLY A 166 -13.45 4.05 -13.53
N TYR A 167 -13.03 2.89 -13.94
CA TYR A 167 -13.56 2.18 -15.10
C TYR A 167 -14.93 1.56 -14.86
N GLU A 168 -15.29 1.29 -13.63
CA GLU A 168 -16.61 0.69 -13.35
C GLU A 168 -17.70 1.70 -13.67
N GLN A 169 -18.37 1.49 -14.80
CA GLN A 169 -19.60 2.19 -15.10
C GLN A 169 -20.74 1.51 -14.34
N PHE A 170 -21.33 2.24 -13.41
CA PHE A 170 -22.62 1.83 -12.89
C PHE A 170 -23.61 1.88 -14.06
N SER A 171 -24.13 0.73 -14.45
CA SER A 171 -25.39 0.72 -15.21
C SER A 171 -26.44 1.37 -14.32
N ALA A 172 -26.90 2.53 -14.75
CA ALA A 172 -28.01 3.24 -14.14
C ALA A 172 -29.29 2.38 -14.12
#